data_a35c6a1042254e86335fa1229033ac32
#
_entry.id   a35c6a1042254e86335fa1229033ac32
#
_cell.length_a   1.000
_cell.length_b   1.000
_cell.length_c   1.000
_cell.angle_alpha   90.00
_cell.angle_beta   90.00
_cell.angle_gamma   90.00
#
_symmetry.space_group_name_H-M   'P 1'
#
loop_
_entity.id
_entity.type
_entity.pdbx_description
1 polymer ?
#
loop_
_entity_poly.entity_id
_entity_poly.type
_entity_poly.pdbx_seq_one_letter_code
_entity_poly.pdbx_strand_id
1 'polypeptide(L)'
;PTNVIMGLETPKEYLEDSWSRGAVVGRFAGRLENPIHVQSKPIPIEHSDGVLLHSGSSGWNTKTWNLKEEKKDMISFSHFCPEGASGFPGYVEAEIMYHLKENSLHLNYLAQTSADTHINLTNHAYFNLNPKGKINTQYLCIHADEVLELKSTLVPNGIKKSVKETQFDFKEQKQINNTRLDDYFVLQNDSKEAAVLFSQETGIEMKTVTNQPGLVVFTPPHFEAICFETQKFSNTPNISKFPSTLIK
;
A
#
# COMPACT_ATOMS: atom_id res chain seq x y z
N PRO A 1 -3.38 13.98 -23.58
CA PRO A 1 -3.09 13.57 -22.20
C PRO A 1 -2.65 12.11 -22.17
N THR A 2 -1.64 11.78 -21.36
CA THR A 2 -1.16 10.41 -21.19
C THR A 2 -1.80 9.84 -19.94
N ASN A 3 -2.51 8.70 -20.06
CA ASN A 3 -2.97 7.98 -18.89
C ASN A 3 -1.80 7.17 -18.31
N VAL A 4 -1.39 7.48 -17.10
CA VAL A 4 -0.26 6.83 -16.43
C VAL A 4 -0.71 5.78 -15.41
N ILE A 5 -2.03 5.61 -15.21
CA ILE A 5 -2.61 4.59 -14.32
C ILE A 5 -2.94 3.35 -15.16
N MET A 6 -2.39 2.23 -14.76
CA MET A 6 -2.59 0.93 -15.40
C MET A 6 -3.85 0.25 -14.84
N GLY A 7 -5.01 0.83 -15.18
CA GLY A 7 -6.33 0.32 -14.83
C GLY A 7 -6.85 -0.73 -15.79
N LEU A 8 -8.13 -1.07 -15.63
CA LEU A 8 -8.91 -1.96 -16.49
C LEU A 8 -9.96 -1.17 -17.26
N GLU A 9 -10.45 -1.71 -18.36
CA GLU A 9 -11.34 -0.99 -19.28
C GLU A 9 -12.80 -0.97 -18.80
N THR A 10 -13.24 -2.00 -18.09
CA THR A 10 -14.64 -2.16 -17.71
C THR A 10 -14.80 -2.47 -16.22
N PRO A 11 -15.94 -2.07 -15.60
CA PRO A 11 -16.25 -2.44 -14.21
C PRO A 11 -16.26 -3.95 -13.96
N LYS A 12 -16.65 -4.75 -14.96
CA LYS A 12 -16.67 -6.21 -14.85
C LYS A 12 -15.26 -6.77 -14.64
N GLU A 13 -14.27 -6.28 -15.37
CA GLU A 13 -12.88 -6.69 -15.22
C GLU A 13 -12.35 -6.40 -13.82
N TYR A 14 -12.77 -5.27 -13.19
CA TYR A 14 -12.41 -4.97 -11.80
C TYR A 14 -13.01 -5.96 -10.80
N LEU A 15 -14.19 -6.53 -11.06
CA LEU A 15 -14.79 -7.56 -10.19
C LEU A 15 -14.01 -8.88 -10.24
N GLU A 16 -13.31 -9.15 -11.33
CA GLU A 16 -12.52 -10.35 -11.57
C GLU A 16 -11.02 -10.12 -11.30
N ASP A 17 -10.63 -8.88 -10.96
CA ASP A 17 -9.22 -8.50 -10.78
C ASP A 17 -8.64 -9.07 -9.48
N SER A 18 -7.61 -9.90 -9.62
CA SER A 18 -6.86 -10.46 -8.50
C SER A 18 -5.65 -9.60 -8.06
N TRP A 19 -5.40 -8.48 -8.76
CA TRP A 19 -4.25 -7.60 -8.53
C TRP A 19 -4.60 -6.36 -7.70
N SER A 20 -5.86 -6.21 -7.28
CA SER A 20 -6.35 -5.07 -6.49
C SER A 20 -6.10 -3.70 -7.14
N ARG A 21 -6.18 -3.60 -8.47
CA ARG A 21 -5.83 -2.38 -9.23
C ARG A 21 -6.63 -1.17 -8.78
N GLY A 22 -5.92 -0.17 -8.27
CA GLY A 22 -6.50 1.09 -7.79
C GLY A 22 -7.34 0.98 -6.52
N ALA A 23 -7.45 -0.22 -5.94
CA ALA A 23 -8.29 -0.45 -4.78
C ALA A 23 -7.71 0.16 -3.50
N VAL A 24 -8.60 0.49 -2.57
CA VAL A 24 -8.23 0.73 -1.17
C VAL A 24 -8.03 -0.61 -0.49
N VAL A 25 -6.85 -0.84 0.04
CA VAL A 25 -6.51 -2.04 0.80
C VAL A 25 -6.65 -1.78 2.29
N GLY A 26 -7.42 -2.60 2.96
CA GLY A 26 -7.75 -2.58 4.38
C GLY A 26 -8.55 -3.85 4.74
N ARG A 27 -8.93 -4.07 5.99
CA ARG A 27 -8.61 -3.35 7.23
C ARG A 27 -7.10 -3.23 7.46
N PHE A 28 -6.34 -4.25 7.04
CA PHE A 28 -4.90 -4.29 7.24
C PHE A 28 -4.18 -4.64 5.92
N ALA A 29 -3.44 -3.67 5.39
CA ALA A 29 -2.61 -3.83 4.20
C ALA A 29 -1.32 -4.61 4.53
N GLY A 30 -0.87 -5.40 3.56
CA GLY A 30 0.31 -6.25 3.70
C GLY A 30 0.02 -7.57 4.43
N ARG A 31 1.07 -8.23 4.86
CA ARG A 31 1.02 -9.58 5.46
C ARG A 31 1.06 -9.54 6.98
N LEU A 32 0.20 -10.35 7.60
CA LEU A 32 0.12 -10.57 9.04
C LEU A 32 0.31 -12.05 9.37
N GLU A 33 1.04 -12.35 10.43
CA GLU A 33 1.05 -13.68 11.03
C GLU A 33 -0.14 -13.86 11.97
N ASN A 34 -0.73 -15.04 11.95
CA ASN A 34 -1.75 -15.47 12.89
C ASN A 34 -1.10 -16.13 14.13
N PRO A 35 -1.53 -15.81 15.35
CA PRO A 35 -2.49 -14.77 15.72
C PRO A 35 -1.88 -13.36 15.69
N ILE A 36 -2.73 -12.33 15.66
CA ILE A 36 -2.31 -10.96 15.98
C ILE A 36 -2.43 -10.70 17.48
N HIS A 37 -1.75 -9.69 18.00
CA HIS A 37 -1.85 -9.28 19.39
C HIS A 37 -2.53 -7.93 19.54
N VAL A 38 -3.65 -7.89 20.24
CA VAL A 38 -4.36 -6.67 20.64
C VAL A 38 -4.21 -6.50 22.15
N GLN A 39 -3.57 -5.41 22.61
CA GLN A 39 -3.25 -5.22 24.03
C GLN A 39 -2.61 -6.46 24.70
N SER A 40 -1.64 -7.06 24.01
CA SER A 40 -0.94 -8.30 24.43
C SER A 40 -1.80 -9.58 24.48
N LYS A 41 -3.06 -9.52 24.09
CA LYS A 41 -3.93 -10.70 23.97
C LYS A 41 -3.84 -11.26 22.55
N PRO A 42 -3.57 -12.55 22.35
CA PRO A 42 -3.59 -13.16 21.04
C PRO A 42 -5.04 -13.27 20.54
N ILE A 43 -5.25 -12.77 19.33
CA ILE A 43 -6.52 -12.82 18.61
C ILE A 43 -6.31 -13.64 17.34
N PRO A 44 -6.97 -14.76 17.17
CA PRO A 44 -6.90 -15.53 15.93
C PRO A 44 -7.55 -14.75 14.78
N ILE A 45 -6.88 -14.72 13.64
CA ILE A 45 -7.38 -14.11 12.41
C ILE A 45 -7.47 -15.15 11.30
N GLU A 46 -8.24 -14.84 10.24
CA GLU A 46 -8.23 -15.64 9.02
C GLU A 46 -6.80 -15.77 8.48
N HIS A 47 -6.43 -16.92 7.96
CA HIS A 47 -5.12 -17.13 7.38
C HIS A 47 -5.07 -18.31 6.40
N SER A 48 -4.10 -18.28 5.48
CA SER A 48 -3.62 -19.45 4.74
C SER A 48 -2.18 -19.71 5.18
N ASP A 49 -1.90 -20.94 5.63
CA ASP A 49 -0.56 -21.35 6.12
C ASP A 49 0.05 -20.40 7.18
N GLY A 50 -0.80 -19.88 8.08
CA GLY A 50 -0.39 -18.97 9.15
C GLY A 50 -0.25 -17.50 8.76
N VAL A 51 -0.52 -17.12 7.51
CA VAL A 51 -0.39 -15.74 7.01
C VAL A 51 -1.72 -15.24 6.44
N LEU A 52 -2.07 -14.02 6.81
CA LEU A 52 -3.16 -13.25 6.21
C LEU A 52 -2.57 -12.15 5.30
N LEU A 53 -3.04 -12.08 4.07
CA LEU A 53 -2.70 -11.00 3.12
C LEU A 53 -3.90 -10.10 2.88
N HIS A 54 -3.71 -8.78 3.02
CA HIS A 54 -4.71 -7.75 2.69
C HIS A 54 -6.09 -7.98 3.31
N SER A 55 -6.12 -8.53 4.54
CA SER A 55 -7.35 -8.90 5.27
C SER A 55 -8.18 -10.01 4.63
N GLY A 56 -7.61 -10.81 3.74
CA GLY A 56 -8.19 -12.04 3.23
C GLY A 56 -9.58 -11.89 2.62
N SER A 57 -10.52 -12.76 2.99
CA SER A 57 -11.88 -12.78 2.44
C SER A 57 -12.70 -11.52 2.76
N SER A 58 -12.34 -10.78 3.81
CA SER A 58 -12.96 -9.51 4.20
C SER A 58 -12.16 -8.29 3.75
N GLY A 59 -11.15 -8.48 2.89
CA GLY A 59 -10.33 -7.39 2.34
C GLY A 59 -11.15 -6.32 1.65
N TRP A 60 -10.89 -5.06 1.94
CA TRP A 60 -11.65 -3.92 1.41
C TRP A 60 -11.47 -3.70 -0.07
N ASN A 61 -10.39 -4.23 -0.64
CA ASN A 61 -10.12 -4.28 -2.08
C ASN A 61 -11.14 -5.10 -2.89
N THR A 62 -11.90 -5.99 -2.22
CA THR A 62 -12.95 -6.83 -2.82
C THR A 62 -14.37 -6.37 -2.46
N LYS A 63 -14.51 -5.25 -1.75
CA LYS A 63 -15.80 -4.77 -1.25
C LYS A 63 -16.28 -3.55 -2.01
N THR A 64 -17.60 -3.41 -2.08
CA THR A 64 -18.22 -2.21 -2.60
C THR A 64 -18.14 -1.09 -1.56
N TRP A 65 -17.81 0.11 -2.02
CA TRP A 65 -17.81 1.33 -1.25
C TRP A 65 -19.02 2.20 -1.62
N ASN A 66 -19.57 2.89 -0.65
CA ASN A 66 -20.70 3.80 -0.88
C ASN A 66 -20.15 5.19 -1.24
N LEU A 67 -20.67 5.78 -2.32
CA LEU A 67 -20.40 7.18 -2.64
C LEU A 67 -20.97 8.05 -1.52
N LYS A 68 -20.12 8.88 -0.88
CA LYS A 68 -20.50 9.78 0.20
C LYS A 68 -20.66 11.21 -0.28
N GLU A 69 -19.70 11.69 -1.05
CA GLU A 69 -19.73 13.05 -1.60
C GLU A 69 -19.02 13.09 -2.95
N GLU A 70 -19.54 13.89 -3.88
CA GLU A 70 -18.94 14.17 -5.18
C GLU A 70 -18.96 15.68 -5.44
N LYS A 71 -17.84 16.26 -5.80
CA LYS A 71 -17.63 17.64 -6.23
C LYS A 71 -16.79 17.65 -7.51
N LYS A 72 -16.58 18.81 -8.09
CA LYS A 72 -15.84 18.96 -9.35
C LYS A 72 -14.41 18.36 -9.30
N ASP A 73 -13.75 18.50 -8.17
CA ASP A 73 -12.33 18.15 -7.94
C ASP A 73 -12.12 17.19 -6.76
N MET A 74 -13.20 16.67 -6.18
CA MET A 74 -13.15 15.81 -5.03
C MET A 74 -14.26 14.75 -5.08
N ILE A 75 -13.91 13.53 -4.69
CA ILE A 75 -14.87 12.44 -4.45
C ILE A 75 -14.50 11.71 -3.16
N SER A 76 -15.49 11.36 -2.36
CA SER A 76 -15.29 10.54 -1.18
C SER A 76 -16.21 9.32 -1.14
N PHE A 77 -15.69 8.26 -0.57
CA PHE A 77 -16.40 6.99 -0.39
C PHE A 77 -16.32 6.55 1.06
N SER A 78 -17.34 5.82 1.51
CA SER A 78 -17.39 5.21 2.83
C SER A 78 -17.54 3.70 2.75
N HIS A 79 -17.00 3.01 3.75
CA HIS A 79 -17.11 1.56 3.90
C HIS A 79 -17.32 1.20 5.37
N PHE A 80 -18.24 0.27 5.63
CA PHE A 80 -18.47 -0.34 6.93
C PHE A 80 -17.89 -1.75 6.95
N CYS A 81 -16.92 -1.98 7.83
CA CYS A 81 -16.31 -3.29 8.04
C CYS A 81 -16.81 -3.85 9.38
N PRO A 82 -17.61 -4.92 9.39
CA PRO A 82 -18.22 -5.43 10.60
C PRO A 82 -17.19 -6.02 11.57
N GLU A 83 -17.57 -6.11 12.84
CA GLU A 83 -16.83 -6.84 13.87
C GLU A 83 -16.63 -8.30 13.45
N GLY A 84 -15.46 -8.85 13.75
CA GLY A 84 -15.10 -10.23 13.41
C GLY A 84 -14.71 -10.43 11.94
N ALA A 85 -14.79 -9.41 11.09
CA ALA A 85 -14.32 -9.51 9.71
C ALA A 85 -12.85 -9.96 9.68
N SER A 86 -12.56 -11.08 9.01
CA SER A 86 -11.26 -11.78 9.03
C SER A 86 -10.68 -12.03 10.44
N GLY A 87 -11.51 -12.04 11.48
CA GLY A 87 -11.13 -12.25 12.87
C GLY A 87 -10.75 -10.98 13.64
N PHE A 88 -10.73 -9.80 13.00
CA PHE A 88 -10.38 -8.56 13.70
C PHE A 88 -11.49 -8.10 14.67
N PRO A 89 -11.14 -7.66 15.91
CA PRO A 89 -12.11 -7.12 16.86
C PRO A 89 -12.64 -5.75 16.43
N GLY A 90 -13.85 -5.43 16.88
CA GLY A 90 -14.55 -4.19 16.61
C GLY A 90 -14.99 -4.01 15.15
N TYR A 91 -16.05 -3.25 14.94
CA TYR A 91 -16.34 -2.76 13.59
C TYR A 91 -15.48 -1.55 13.27
N VAL A 92 -15.29 -1.26 12.00
CA VAL A 92 -14.62 -0.04 11.52
C VAL A 92 -15.50 0.65 10.50
N GLU A 93 -15.73 1.94 10.72
CA GLU A 93 -16.25 2.86 9.71
C GLU A 93 -15.09 3.58 9.07
N ALA A 94 -14.94 3.44 7.76
CA ALA A 94 -13.85 4.03 7.00
C ALA A 94 -14.36 4.99 5.94
N GLU A 95 -13.59 6.03 5.70
CA GLU A 95 -13.81 6.97 4.59
C GLU A 95 -12.49 7.18 3.86
N ILE A 96 -12.56 7.24 2.53
CA ILE A 96 -11.48 7.71 1.69
C ILE A 96 -11.95 8.90 0.86
N MET A 97 -11.11 9.93 0.78
CA MET A 97 -11.32 11.11 -0.04
C MET A 97 -10.19 11.22 -1.08
N TYR A 98 -10.56 11.32 -2.34
CA TYR A 98 -9.68 11.66 -3.45
C TYR A 98 -9.93 13.12 -3.80
N HIS A 99 -8.89 13.93 -3.78
CA HIS A 99 -8.99 15.35 -4.08
C HIS A 99 -7.91 15.76 -5.08
N LEU A 100 -8.34 16.22 -6.25
CA LEU A 100 -7.45 16.78 -7.28
C LEU A 100 -7.15 18.25 -6.94
N LYS A 101 -5.87 18.57 -6.82
CA LYS A 101 -5.41 19.95 -6.62
C LYS A 101 -4.28 20.22 -7.61
N GLU A 102 -4.52 21.09 -8.56
CA GLU A 102 -3.55 21.39 -9.61
C GLU A 102 -3.05 20.10 -10.29
N ASN A 103 -1.77 19.77 -10.13
CA ASN A 103 -1.13 18.58 -10.69
C ASN A 103 -0.97 17.45 -9.65
N SER A 104 -1.74 17.47 -8.57
CA SER A 104 -1.60 16.51 -7.47
C SER A 104 -2.93 15.83 -7.15
N LEU A 105 -2.86 14.52 -6.89
CA LEU A 105 -3.96 13.75 -6.33
C LEU A 105 -3.67 13.51 -4.84
N HIS A 106 -4.55 14.00 -3.97
CA HIS A 106 -4.48 13.81 -2.53
C HIS A 106 -5.44 12.70 -2.11
N LEU A 107 -4.93 11.71 -1.37
CA LEU A 107 -5.71 10.64 -0.77
C LEU A 107 -5.70 10.83 0.75
N ASN A 108 -6.89 10.98 1.34
CA ASN A 108 -7.05 11.09 2.78
C ASN A 108 -7.91 9.94 3.30
N TYR A 109 -7.44 9.28 4.35
CA TYR A 109 -8.13 8.17 4.99
C TYR A 109 -8.58 8.59 6.39
N LEU A 110 -9.83 8.28 6.73
CA LEU A 110 -10.38 8.38 8.07
C LEU A 110 -10.90 7.01 8.47
N ALA A 111 -10.71 6.64 9.73
CA ALA A 111 -11.25 5.41 10.27
C ALA A 111 -11.64 5.59 11.73
N GLN A 112 -12.80 5.07 12.10
CA GLN A 112 -13.31 5.00 13.46
C GLN A 112 -13.64 3.57 13.81
N THR A 113 -13.46 3.18 15.04
CA THR A 113 -13.69 1.80 15.51
C THR A 113 -14.53 1.77 16.77
N SER A 114 -15.25 0.66 16.98
CA SER A 114 -16.02 0.41 18.20
C SER A 114 -15.21 -0.26 19.31
N ALA A 115 -14.01 -0.75 19.00
CA ALA A 115 -13.14 -1.41 19.97
C ALA A 115 -11.68 -1.32 19.53
N ASP A 116 -10.76 -1.55 20.43
CA ASP A 116 -9.33 -1.62 20.14
C ASP A 116 -9.05 -2.63 19.02
N THR A 117 -8.49 -2.17 17.93
CA THR A 117 -8.18 -2.99 16.76
C THR A 117 -6.98 -2.44 16.00
N HIS A 118 -6.43 -3.24 15.10
CA HIS A 118 -5.36 -2.80 14.22
C HIS A 118 -5.89 -2.34 12.86
N ILE A 119 -5.33 -1.23 12.37
CA ILE A 119 -5.63 -0.71 11.05
C ILE A 119 -4.35 -0.31 10.30
N ASN A 120 -4.27 -0.69 9.06
CA ASN A 120 -3.22 -0.28 8.13
C ASN A 120 -3.83 -0.16 6.73
N LEU A 121 -3.89 1.06 6.20
CA LEU A 121 -4.56 1.34 4.93
C LEU A 121 -3.54 1.77 3.89
N THR A 122 -3.80 1.39 2.64
CA THR A 122 -3.06 1.87 1.48
C THR A 122 -3.95 1.93 0.25
N ASN A 123 -3.44 2.54 -0.83
CA ASN A 123 -4.00 2.44 -2.17
C ASN A 123 -3.08 1.62 -3.07
N HIS A 124 -3.65 0.73 -3.85
CA HIS A 124 -2.91 -0.22 -4.70
C HIS A 124 -2.96 0.19 -6.18
N ALA A 125 -2.79 1.49 -6.45
CA ALA A 125 -2.72 1.98 -7.83
C ALA A 125 -1.41 1.55 -8.49
N TYR A 126 -1.52 1.13 -9.74
CA TYR A 126 -0.41 0.73 -10.59
C TYR A 126 -0.10 1.85 -11.57
N PHE A 127 1.16 2.22 -11.67
CA PHE A 127 1.62 3.32 -12.51
C PHE A 127 2.58 2.82 -13.59
N ASN A 128 2.51 3.45 -14.75
CA ASN A 128 3.53 3.39 -15.79
C ASN A 128 3.56 4.75 -16.49
N LEU A 129 4.63 5.51 -16.34
CA LEU A 129 4.75 6.86 -16.93
C LEU A 129 5.00 6.83 -18.44
N ASN A 130 5.27 5.64 -18.99
CA ASN A 130 5.23 5.36 -20.41
C ASN A 130 4.33 4.14 -20.68
N PRO A 131 3.00 4.29 -20.82
CA PRO A 131 2.06 3.18 -20.93
C PRO A 131 2.30 2.25 -22.13
N LYS A 132 3.08 2.70 -23.13
CA LYS A 132 3.48 1.89 -24.29
C LYS A 132 4.86 1.25 -24.13
N GLY A 133 5.59 1.61 -23.07
CA GLY A 133 6.94 1.16 -22.78
C GLY A 133 7.03 0.25 -21.58
N LYS A 134 8.25 -0.15 -21.29
CA LYS A 134 8.56 -1.03 -20.16
C LYS A 134 8.85 -0.23 -18.90
N ILE A 135 8.43 -0.75 -17.74
CA ILE A 135 8.71 -0.12 -16.46
C ILE A 135 10.22 -0.13 -16.14
N ASN A 136 10.95 -1.13 -16.60
CA ASN A 136 12.38 -1.27 -16.34
C ASN A 136 13.25 -0.19 -17.03
N THR A 137 12.71 0.57 -17.99
CA THR A 137 13.41 1.72 -18.61
C THR A 137 13.22 3.02 -17.83
N GLN A 138 12.35 3.05 -16.86
CA GLN A 138 12.07 4.22 -16.03
C GLN A 138 13.08 4.35 -14.88
N TYR A 139 13.21 5.56 -14.39
CA TYR A 139 14.13 5.90 -13.31
C TYR A 139 13.37 6.04 -12.00
N LEU A 140 13.92 5.46 -10.95
CA LEU A 140 13.33 5.43 -9.61
C LEU A 140 14.30 6.02 -8.60
N CYS A 141 13.77 6.86 -7.70
CA CYS A 141 14.42 7.26 -6.46
C CYS A 141 13.49 6.92 -5.29
N ILE A 142 14.03 6.40 -4.19
CA ILE A 142 13.29 6.08 -2.95
C ILE A 142 14.06 6.67 -1.77
N HIS A 143 13.42 7.56 -1.00
CA HIS A 143 14.02 8.21 0.17
C HIS A 143 14.00 7.30 1.40
N ALA A 144 14.73 6.19 1.31
CA ALA A 144 14.87 5.20 2.38
C ALA A 144 16.30 4.70 2.49
N ASP A 145 16.80 4.58 3.72
CA ASP A 145 18.11 3.99 4.02
C ASP A 145 18.01 2.50 4.33
N GLU A 146 16.80 2.01 4.61
CA GLU A 146 16.57 0.64 5.08
C GLU A 146 15.33 0.02 4.41
N VAL A 147 15.36 -1.31 4.29
CA VAL A 147 14.22 -2.15 3.94
C VAL A 147 13.93 -3.12 5.09
N LEU A 148 12.69 -3.57 5.22
CA LEU A 148 12.36 -4.63 6.16
C LEU A 148 12.85 -5.98 5.61
N GLU A 149 13.51 -6.77 6.47
CA GLU A 149 13.83 -8.16 6.15
C GLU A 149 12.56 -8.99 6.21
N LEU A 150 12.36 -9.80 5.17
CA LEU A 150 11.21 -10.68 5.04
C LEU A 150 11.60 -12.13 5.32
N LYS A 151 10.70 -12.88 5.97
CA LYS A 151 10.75 -14.34 6.08
C LYS A 151 10.47 -14.98 4.70
N SER A 152 10.62 -16.29 4.57
CA SER A 152 10.23 -17.03 3.35
C SER A 152 8.73 -16.90 3.03
N THR A 153 7.90 -16.57 4.02
CA THR A 153 6.47 -16.28 3.89
C THR A 153 6.19 -14.83 3.46
N LEU A 154 7.21 -14.06 3.16
CA LEU A 154 7.16 -12.62 2.84
C LEU A 154 6.59 -11.74 3.98
N VAL A 155 6.56 -12.25 5.18
CA VAL A 155 6.19 -11.49 6.39
C VAL A 155 7.42 -10.83 6.98
N PRO A 156 7.39 -9.55 7.36
CA PRO A 156 8.50 -8.90 8.05
C PRO A 156 8.84 -9.60 9.38
N ASN A 157 10.13 -9.84 9.61
CA ASN A 157 10.64 -10.45 10.85
C ASN A 157 11.07 -9.43 11.91
N GLY A 158 10.92 -8.12 11.59
CA GLY A 158 11.27 -7.03 12.46
C GLY A 158 12.71 -6.51 12.31
N ILE A 159 13.52 -7.09 11.47
CA ILE A 159 14.86 -6.61 11.19
C ILE A 159 14.80 -5.58 10.05
N LYS A 160 15.53 -4.47 10.22
CA LYS A 160 15.78 -3.49 9.16
C LYS A 160 17.16 -3.73 8.59
N LYS A 161 17.28 -3.77 7.27
CA LYS A 161 18.52 -3.94 6.54
C LYS A 161 18.84 -2.69 5.74
N SER A 162 20.10 -2.27 5.75
CA SER A 162 20.57 -1.18 4.91
C SER A 162 20.35 -1.50 3.43
N VAL A 163 19.89 -0.52 2.66
CA VAL A 163 19.79 -0.62 1.20
C VAL A 163 21.13 -0.45 0.52
N LYS A 164 22.11 0.15 1.21
CA LYS A 164 23.40 0.54 0.65
C LYS A 164 24.12 -0.63 -0.01
N GLU A 165 24.55 -0.44 -1.25
CA GLU A 165 25.26 -1.42 -2.07
C GLU A 165 24.45 -2.70 -2.36
N THR A 166 23.12 -2.62 -2.27
CA THR A 166 22.22 -3.72 -2.62
C THR A 166 21.40 -3.37 -3.87
N GLN A 167 20.64 -4.33 -4.38
CA GLN A 167 19.66 -4.07 -5.45
C GLN A 167 18.59 -3.03 -5.07
N PHE A 168 18.33 -2.82 -3.76
CA PHE A 168 17.35 -1.90 -3.21
C PHE A 168 17.88 -0.47 -3.02
N ASP A 169 19.15 -0.21 -3.34
CA ASP A 169 19.73 1.13 -3.21
C ASP A 169 19.25 2.05 -4.33
N PHE A 170 18.09 2.67 -4.09
CA PHE A 170 17.47 3.68 -4.96
C PHE A 170 17.55 5.09 -4.34
N LYS A 171 18.49 5.34 -3.43
CA LYS A 171 18.67 6.68 -2.81
C LYS A 171 18.99 7.75 -3.83
N GLU A 172 19.81 7.43 -4.80
CA GLU A 172 20.04 8.23 -5.98
C GLU A 172 19.18 7.72 -7.13
N GLN A 173 18.66 8.64 -7.94
CA GLN A 173 17.82 8.28 -9.07
C GLN A 173 18.58 7.38 -10.04
N LYS A 174 18.10 6.18 -10.23
CA LYS A 174 18.66 5.21 -11.17
C LYS A 174 17.58 4.44 -11.91
N GLN A 175 17.94 3.88 -13.05
CA GLN A 175 17.04 3.06 -13.86
C GLN A 175 16.64 1.78 -13.10
N ILE A 176 15.37 1.40 -13.16
CA ILE A 176 14.83 0.20 -12.48
C ILE A 176 15.51 -1.07 -13.02
N ASN A 177 15.81 -1.10 -14.33
CA ASN A 177 16.41 -2.27 -14.99
C ASN A 177 15.60 -3.55 -14.73
N ASN A 178 16.29 -4.66 -14.42
CA ASN A 178 15.66 -5.94 -14.14
C ASN A 178 15.35 -6.16 -12.66
N THR A 179 15.42 -5.11 -11.82
CA THR A 179 15.10 -5.21 -10.41
C THR A 179 13.61 -5.51 -10.22
N ARG A 180 13.31 -6.63 -9.58
CA ARG A 180 11.95 -6.96 -9.13
C ARG A 180 11.80 -6.53 -7.69
N LEU A 181 10.70 -5.82 -7.42
CA LEU A 181 10.39 -5.25 -6.11
C LEU A 181 9.07 -5.84 -5.60
N ASP A 182 9.08 -6.29 -4.37
CA ASP A 182 7.93 -6.59 -3.49
C ASP A 182 8.41 -6.33 -2.06
N ASP A 183 8.95 -5.12 -1.83
CA ASP A 183 9.74 -4.83 -0.65
C ASP A 183 9.23 -3.60 0.08
N TYR A 184 9.35 -3.63 1.41
CA TYR A 184 8.94 -2.57 2.30
C TYR A 184 10.11 -1.65 2.64
N PHE A 185 10.12 -0.45 2.12
CA PHE A 185 11.10 0.60 2.38
C PHE A 185 10.72 1.39 3.63
N VAL A 186 11.66 1.56 4.54
CA VAL A 186 11.52 2.35 5.77
C VAL A 186 11.87 3.80 5.44
N LEU A 187 10.85 4.67 5.40
CA LEU A 187 11.03 6.07 5.03
C LEU A 187 11.72 6.86 6.13
N GLN A 188 12.50 7.85 5.74
CA GLN A 188 13.10 8.79 6.66
C GLN A 188 12.04 9.74 7.23
N ASN A 189 12.05 9.97 8.55
CA ASN A 189 11.03 10.76 9.24
C ASN A 189 10.96 12.23 8.78
N ASP A 190 12.03 12.76 8.19
CA ASP A 190 12.17 14.18 7.83
C ASP A 190 11.74 14.47 6.38
N SER A 191 11.58 13.44 5.54
CA SER A 191 11.18 13.60 4.15
C SER A 191 9.71 13.29 3.97
N LYS A 192 8.93 14.26 3.52
CA LYS A 192 7.55 14.03 3.08
C LYS A 192 7.50 13.31 1.72
N GLU A 193 8.53 13.50 0.88
CA GLU A 193 8.69 12.83 -0.40
C GLU A 193 9.26 11.43 -0.17
N ALA A 194 8.47 10.41 -0.51
CA ALA A 194 8.83 9.01 -0.31
C ALA A 194 9.57 8.42 -1.51
N ALA A 195 9.11 8.75 -2.71
CA ALA A 195 9.68 8.24 -3.96
C ALA A 195 9.43 9.19 -5.13
N VAL A 196 10.30 9.09 -6.13
CA VAL A 196 10.16 9.76 -7.43
C VAL A 196 10.30 8.71 -8.53
N LEU A 197 9.33 8.67 -9.45
CA LEU A 197 9.39 7.89 -10.69
C LEU A 197 9.50 8.86 -11.86
N PHE A 198 10.41 8.59 -12.80
CA PHE A 198 10.63 9.43 -13.98
C PHE A 198 10.74 8.59 -15.24
N SER A 199 10.05 9.02 -16.29
CA SER A 199 10.19 8.46 -17.63
C SER A 199 10.91 9.44 -18.55
N GLN A 200 12.09 9.08 -19.00
CA GLN A 200 12.85 9.91 -19.96
C GLN A 200 12.14 10.00 -21.31
N GLU A 201 11.41 8.96 -21.72
CA GLU A 201 10.73 8.92 -23.01
C GLU A 201 9.54 9.89 -23.10
N THR A 202 8.78 10.03 -21.99
CA THR A 202 7.60 10.91 -21.96
C THR A 202 7.88 12.25 -21.30
N GLY A 203 9.00 12.39 -20.57
CA GLY A 203 9.33 13.55 -19.76
C GLY A 203 8.43 13.69 -18.51
N ILE A 204 7.62 12.68 -18.18
CA ILE A 204 6.72 12.71 -17.01
C ILE A 204 7.50 12.31 -15.77
N GLU A 205 7.35 13.11 -14.72
CA GLU A 205 7.81 12.80 -13.36
C GLU A 205 6.60 12.68 -12.41
N MET A 206 6.60 11.65 -11.58
CA MET A 206 5.63 11.43 -10.52
C MET A 206 6.33 11.37 -9.17
N LYS A 207 5.83 12.16 -8.22
CA LYS A 207 6.31 12.19 -6.84
C LYS A 207 5.27 11.57 -5.92
N THR A 208 5.72 10.67 -5.06
CA THR A 208 4.91 10.12 -3.97
C THR A 208 5.26 10.83 -2.68
N VAL A 209 4.27 11.49 -2.07
CA VAL A 209 4.41 12.21 -0.81
C VAL A 209 3.49 11.57 0.22
N THR A 210 3.96 11.36 1.45
CA THR A 210 3.18 10.65 2.47
C THR A 210 3.52 11.11 3.89
N ASN A 211 2.57 10.89 4.81
CA ASN A 211 2.81 10.97 6.24
C ASN A 211 2.99 9.57 6.89
N GLN A 212 3.06 8.51 6.08
CA GLN A 212 3.24 7.15 6.56
C GLN A 212 4.73 6.84 6.76
N PRO A 213 5.07 5.93 7.71
CA PRO A 213 6.47 5.60 8.03
C PRO A 213 7.15 4.73 6.99
N GLY A 214 6.41 4.25 6.00
CA GLY A 214 6.97 3.34 5.01
C GLY A 214 6.20 3.25 3.71
N LEU A 215 6.85 2.59 2.78
CA LEU A 215 6.42 2.44 1.40
C LEU A 215 6.69 1.02 0.93
N VAL A 216 5.65 0.29 0.53
CA VAL A 216 5.85 -0.90 -0.28
C VAL A 216 5.99 -0.47 -1.73
N VAL A 217 7.04 -0.94 -2.39
CA VAL A 217 7.20 -0.79 -3.82
C VAL A 217 7.08 -2.17 -4.46
N PHE A 218 6.14 -2.30 -5.40
CA PHE A 218 5.83 -3.57 -6.03
C PHE A 218 5.86 -3.46 -7.55
N THR A 219 6.55 -4.39 -8.21
CA THR A 219 6.57 -4.54 -9.68
C THR A 219 5.93 -5.87 -10.06
N PRO A 220 4.72 -5.87 -10.65
CA PRO A 220 4.01 -7.11 -10.98
C PRO A 220 4.74 -7.90 -12.08
N PRO A 221 4.71 -9.25 -12.03
CA PRO A 221 5.42 -10.07 -13.00
C PRO A 221 4.74 -10.17 -14.37
N HIS A 222 3.46 -9.80 -14.48
CA HIS A 222 2.63 -10.11 -15.65
C HIS A 222 2.23 -8.88 -16.48
N PHE A 223 2.49 -7.67 -15.99
CA PHE A 223 2.25 -6.44 -16.73
C PHE A 223 3.22 -5.34 -16.31
N GLU A 224 3.43 -4.38 -17.20
CA GLU A 224 4.44 -3.32 -17.06
C GLU A 224 3.91 -2.19 -16.17
N ALA A 225 4.15 -2.29 -14.86
CA ALA A 225 3.70 -1.30 -13.88
C ALA A 225 4.53 -1.34 -12.60
N ILE A 226 4.32 -0.33 -11.76
CA ILE A 226 4.87 -0.21 -10.41
C ILE A 226 3.80 0.35 -9.46
N CYS A 227 3.75 -0.18 -8.23
CA CYS A 227 2.93 0.37 -7.15
C CYS A 227 3.79 1.11 -6.14
N PHE A 228 3.18 2.14 -5.53
CA PHE A 228 3.72 2.88 -4.40
C PHE A 228 2.68 2.87 -3.28
N GLU A 229 2.75 1.86 -2.42
CA GLU A 229 1.79 1.64 -1.34
C GLU A 229 2.30 2.26 -0.04
N THR A 230 1.94 3.51 0.20
CA THR A 230 2.30 4.21 1.45
C THR A 230 1.46 3.68 2.59
N GLN A 231 2.10 3.18 3.65
CA GLN A 231 1.42 2.50 4.74
C GLN A 231 2.27 2.41 6.01
N LYS A 232 1.65 1.97 7.12
CA LYS A 232 2.38 1.55 8.31
C LYS A 232 3.05 0.20 8.06
N PHE A 233 3.95 -0.22 8.96
CA PHE A 233 4.69 -1.46 8.78
C PHE A 233 3.78 -2.68 8.86
N SER A 234 3.93 -3.60 7.92
CA SER A 234 3.23 -4.89 7.96
C SER A 234 3.69 -5.71 9.18
N ASN A 235 2.84 -6.63 9.63
CA ASN A 235 3.05 -7.48 10.82
C ASN A 235 3.32 -6.71 12.14
N THR A 236 3.02 -5.42 12.19
CA THR A 236 3.18 -4.57 13.39
C THR A 236 2.50 -5.16 14.64
N PRO A 237 1.29 -5.76 14.57
CA PRO A 237 0.65 -6.38 15.75
C PRO A 237 1.51 -7.43 16.46
N ASN A 238 2.48 -8.02 15.76
CA ASN A 238 3.36 -9.08 16.25
C ASN A 238 4.81 -8.62 16.50
N ILE A 239 5.13 -7.34 16.22
CA ILE A 239 6.49 -6.80 16.33
C ILE A 239 6.46 -5.51 17.14
N SER A 240 6.63 -5.62 18.46
CA SER A 240 6.46 -4.53 19.42
C SER A 240 7.37 -3.30 19.18
N LYS A 241 8.49 -3.48 18.50
CA LYS A 241 9.40 -2.37 18.16
C LYS A 241 8.94 -1.55 16.94
N PHE A 242 7.92 -1.99 16.21
CA PHE A 242 7.34 -1.22 15.11
C PHE A 242 6.36 -0.16 15.63
N PRO A 243 6.18 0.95 14.90
CA PRO A 243 5.17 1.95 15.22
C PRO A 243 3.77 1.31 15.26
N SER A 244 3.00 1.60 16.31
CA SER A 244 1.69 0.96 16.51
C SER A 244 0.71 1.21 15.36
N THR A 245 -0.01 0.16 14.98
CA THR A 245 -1.19 0.21 14.11
C THR A 245 -2.51 0.17 14.89
N LEU A 246 -2.44 0.06 16.24
CA LEU A 246 -3.60 0.03 17.11
C LEU A 246 -4.35 1.36 17.08
N ILE A 247 -5.66 1.29 16.90
CA ILE A 247 -6.62 2.41 17.09
C ILE A 247 -7.62 2.03 18.17
N LYS A 248 -8.18 3.05 18.83
CA LYS A 248 -9.09 2.92 19.98
C LYS A 248 -10.38 3.65 19.73
#